data_cc5eb37522d82be5ed0b58bd1bd65a79
#
_entry.id   cc5eb37522d82be5ed0b58bd1bd65a79
#
_cell.length_a   1.000
_cell.length_b   1.000
_cell.length_c   1.000
_cell.angle_alpha   90.00
_cell.angle_beta   90.00
_cell.angle_gamma   90.00
#
_symmetry.space_group_name_H-M   'P 1'
#
loop_
_entity.id
_entity.type
_entity.pdbx_description
1 polymer ?
#
loop_
_entity_poly.entity_id
_entity_poly.type
_entity_poly.pdbx_seq_one_letter_code
_entity_poly.pdbx_strand_id
1 'polypeptide(L)'
;MAYRKTERVEARLADNRNRILQAARLLVSEGGWSEAQVSHVASSAEVATGSVYRYFPSKADLFVEVLSMVSQREVDVLQAIADSEDTPYQNLHVAVATF
;
A
#
# COMPACT_ATOMS: atom_id res chain seq x y z
N MET A 1 20.32 6.44 -26.66
CA MET A 1 19.40 7.35 -26.02
C MET A 1 18.02 6.75 -25.82
N ALA A 2 17.62 5.81 -26.65
CA ALA A 2 16.38 5.05 -26.41
C ALA A 2 16.41 4.37 -25.04
N TYR A 3 17.58 3.94 -24.63
CA TYR A 3 17.79 3.30 -23.34
C TYR A 3 17.38 4.21 -22.17
N ARG A 4 17.80 5.49 -22.19
CA ARG A 4 17.47 6.44 -21.14
C ARG A 4 15.97 6.76 -21.13
N LYS A 5 15.40 6.84 -22.31
CA LYS A 5 13.98 7.07 -22.45
C LYS A 5 13.16 5.96 -21.80
N THR A 6 13.59 4.72 -22.02
CA THR A 6 12.95 3.55 -21.45
C THR A 6 13.05 3.57 -19.91
N GLU A 7 14.21 3.91 -19.39
CA GLU A 7 14.38 4.02 -17.95
C GLU A 7 13.48 5.07 -17.32
N ARG A 8 13.35 6.21 -17.97
CA ARG A 8 12.46 7.28 -17.48
C ARG A 8 11.00 6.86 -17.50
N VAL A 9 10.60 6.16 -18.54
CA VAL A 9 9.23 5.67 -18.65
C VAL A 9 8.95 4.66 -17.55
N GLU A 10 9.86 3.73 -17.33
CA GLU A 10 9.70 2.73 -16.28
C GLU A 10 9.64 3.37 -14.89
N ALA A 11 10.48 4.36 -14.64
CA ALA A 11 10.48 5.05 -13.36
C ALA A 11 9.18 5.80 -13.14
N ARG A 12 8.65 6.43 -14.19
CA ARG A 12 7.38 7.14 -14.11
C ARG A 12 6.22 6.19 -13.85
N LEU A 13 6.22 5.05 -14.52
CA LEU A 13 5.17 4.05 -14.33
C LEU A 13 5.20 3.50 -12.91
N ALA A 14 6.39 3.21 -12.39
CA ALA A 14 6.54 2.74 -11.02
C ALA A 14 6.08 3.80 -10.01
N ASP A 15 6.42 5.06 -10.25
CA ASP A 15 6.02 6.16 -9.40
C ASP A 15 4.49 6.32 -9.38
N ASN A 16 3.86 6.28 -10.54
CA ASN A 16 2.41 6.40 -10.65
C ASN A 16 1.71 5.23 -9.93
N ARG A 17 2.23 4.04 -10.07
CA ARG A 17 1.69 2.87 -9.39
C ARG A 17 1.75 3.06 -7.88
N ASN A 18 2.88 3.53 -7.38
CA ASN A 18 3.06 3.77 -5.95
C ASN A 18 2.13 4.87 -5.43
N ARG A 19 1.93 5.92 -6.20
CA ARG A 19 1.02 7.00 -5.83
C ARG A 19 -0.41 6.49 -5.71
N ILE A 20 -0.83 5.64 -6.64
CA ILE A 20 -2.16 5.03 -6.61
C ILE A 20 -2.31 4.15 -5.36
N LEU A 21 -1.31 3.33 -5.07
CA LEU A 21 -1.35 2.46 -3.90
C LEU A 21 -1.39 3.26 -2.60
N GLN A 22 -0.61 4.32 -2.50
CA GLN A 22 -0.61 5.16 -1.30
C GLN A 22 -1.96 5.86 -1.12
N ALA A 23 -2.54 6.34 -2.22
CA ALA A 23 -3.85 6.99 -2.17
C ALA A 23 -4.93 6.00 -1.74
N ALA A 24 -4.91 4.80 -2.29
CA ALA A 24 -5.88 3.77 -1.92
C ALA A 24 -5.74 3.38 -0.45
N ARG A 25 -4.52 3.20 0.00
CA ARG A 25 -4.25 2.85 1.39
C ARG A 25 -4.78 3.91 2.35
N LEU A 26 -4.55 5.16 2.02
CA LEU A 26 -5.00 6.27 2.85
C LEU A 26 -6.53 6.32 2.92
N LEU A 27 -7.19 6.16 1.78
CA LEU A 27 -8.65 6.17 1.74
C LEU A 27 -9.25 5.01 2.53
N VAL A 28 -8.65 3.84 2.43
CA VAL A 28 -9.10 2.68 3.21
C VAL A 28 -8.96 2.96 4.70
N SER A 29 -7.85 3.57 5.12
CA SER A 29 -7.63 3.85 6.53
C SER A 29 -8.56 4.94 7.07
N GLU A 30 -8.97 5.87 6.22
CA GLU A 30 -9.84 6.97 6.65
C GLU A 30 -11.31 6.61 6.64
N GLY A 31 -11.76 5.94 5.60
CA GLY A 31 -13.19 5.67 5.41
C GLY A 31 -13.56 4.19 5.39
N GLY A 32 -12.59 3.33 5.48
CA GLY A 32 -12.81 1.91 5.40
C GLY A 32 -12.93 1.43 3.96
N TRP A 33 -13.23 0.16 3.82
CA TRP A 33 -13.21 -0.51 2.52
C TRP A 33 -14.21 0.09 1.52
N SER A 34 -15.40 0.39 2.00
CA SER A 34 -16.49 0.86 1.14
C SER A 34 -16.28 2.28 0.62
N GLU A 35 -15.46 3.06 1.31
CA GLU A 35 -15.19 4.42 0.91
C GLU A 35 -14.12 4.53 -0.18
N ALA A 36 -13.26 3.54 -0.29
CA ALA A 36 -12.14 3.59 -1.22
C ALA A 36 -12.56 3.14 -2.61
N GLN A 37 -13.22 4.03 -3.35
CA GLN A 37 -13.62 3.76 -4.71
C GLN A 37 -12.54 4.16 -5.69
N VAL A 38 -12.49 3.46 -6.83
CA VAL A 38 -11.42 3.70 -7.81
C VAL A 38 -11.37 5.16 -8.26
N SER A 39 -12.52 5.78 -8.45
CA SER A 39 -12.56 7.20 -8.84
C SER A 39 -11.97 8.10 -7.76
N HIS A 40 -12.22 7.80 -6.50
CA HIS A 40 -11.66 8.57 -5.39
C HIS A 40 -10.15 8.35 -5.30
N VAL A 41 -9.71 7.12 -5.52
CA VAL A 41 -8.28 6.81 -5.53
C VAL A 41 -7.59 7.60 -6.63
N ALA A 42 -8.16 7.62 -7.82
CA ALA A 42 -7.60 8.35 -8.96
C ALA A 42 -7.48 9.83 -8.66
N SER A 43 -8.54 10.42 -8.12
CA SER A 43 -8.57 11.83 -7.76
C SER A 43 -7.50 12.15 -6.71
N SER A 44 -7.41 11.33 -5.71
CA SER A 44 -6.44 11.51 -4.61
C SER A 44 -5.00 11.36 -5.11
N ALA A 45 -4.77 10.46 -6.05
CA ALA A 45 -3.45 10.24 -6.63
C ALA A 45 -3.12 11.23 -7.74
N GLU A 46 -4.09 12.07 -8.12
CA GLU A 46 -3.95 13.03 -9.19
C GLU A 46 -3.67 12.37 -10.54
N VAL A 47 -4.39 11.29 -10.82
CA VAL A 47 -4.33 10.60 -12.10
C VAL A 47 -5.73 10.34 -12.61
N ALA A 48 -5.84 10.04 -13.91
CA ALA A 48 -7.13 9.70 -14.49
C ALA A 48 -7.56 8.31 -14.01
N THR A 49 -8.88 8.10 -13.91
CA THR A 49 -9.43 6.80 -13.51
C THR A 49 -8.95 5.69 -14.44
N GLY A 50 -8.88 5.97 -15.74
CA GLY A 50 -8.36 5.01 -16.71
C GLY A 50 -6.92 4.60 -16.44
N SER A 51 -6.13 5.51 -15.89
CA SER A 51 -4.75 5.20 -15.52
C SER A 51 -4.69 4.19 -14.38
N VAL A 52 -5.61 4.31 -13.42
CA VAL A 52 -5.66 3.34 -12.32
C VAL A 52 -5.93 1.94 -12.87
N TYR A 53 -6.89 1.82 -13.78
CA TYR A 53 -7.23 0.51 -14.37
C TYR A 53 -6.11 -0.05 -15.23
N ARG A 54 -5.21 0.79 -15.68
CA ARG A 54 -4.04 0.33 -16.42
C ARG A 54 -3.09 -0.49 -15.54
N TYR A 55 -2.96 -0.10 -14.27
CA TYR A 55 -2.11 -0.80 -13.32
C TYR A 55 -2.85 -1.88 -12.56
N PHE A 56 -4.11 -1.65 -12.28
CA PHE A 56 -4.95 -2.57 -11.49
C PHE A 56 -6.25 -2.77 -12.25
N PRO A 57 -6.36 -3.87 -12.99
CA PRO A 57 -7.51 -4.09 -13.88
C PRO A 57 -8.87 -4.07 -13.20
N SER A 58 -8.92 -4.37 -11.91
CA SER A 58 -10.17 -4.32 -11.16
C SER A 58 -9.96 -3.69 -9.79
N LYS A 59 -11.06 -3.25 -9.18
CA LYS A 59 -11.03 -2.74 -7.81
C LYS A 59 -10.47 -3.78 -6.85
N ALA A 60 -10.83 -5.05 -7.06
CA ALA A 60 -10.36 -6.14 -6.23
C ALA A 60 -8.84 -6.28 -6.31
N ASP A 61 -8.27 -6.16 -7.51
CA ASP A 61 -6.82 -6.22 -7.69
C ASP A 61 -6.12 -5.12 -6.91
N LEU A 62 -6.67 -3.92 -6.96
CA LEU A 62 -6.11 -2.78 -6.25
C LEU A 62 -6.12 -3.02 -4.73
N PHE A 63 -7.23 -3.49 -4.20
CA PHE A 63 -7.35 -3.67 -2.76
C PHE A 63 -6.59 -4.87 -2.23
N VAL A 64 -6.39 -5.89 -3.03
CA VAL A 64 -5.52 -7.00 -2.66
C VAL A 64 -4.09 -6.49 -2.46
N GLU A 65 -3.62 -5.62 -3.35
CA GLU A 65 -2.30 -5.01 -3.21
C GLU A 65 -2.21 -4.14 -1.95
N VAL A 66 -3.25 -3.37 -1.67
CA VAL A 66 -3.29 -2.53 -0.48
C VAL A 66 -3.22 -3.39 0.79
N LEU A 67 -3.98 -4.47 0.82
CA LEU A 67 -3.97 -5.38 1.95
C LEU A 67 -2.60 -6.03 2.15
N SER A 68 -1.93 -6.36 1.05
CA SER A 68 -0.57 -6.90 1.12
C SER A 68 0.39 -5.90 1.77
N MET A 69 0.26 -4.63 1.41
CA MET A 69 1.09 -3.58 1.99
C MET A 69 0.87 -3.42 3.48
N VAL A 70 -0.39 -3.43 3.91
CA VAL A 70 -0.73 -3.30 5.32
C VAL A 70 -0.18 -4.47 6.11
N SER A 71 -0.37 -5.67 5.61
CA SER A 71 0.13 -6.87 6.27
C SER A 71 1.65 -6.85 6.41
N GLN A 72 2.34 -6.44 5.37
CA GLN A 72 3.79 -6.36 5.41
C GLN A 72 4.25 -5.32 6.42
N ARG A 73 3.54 -4.21 6.51
CA ARG A 73 3.86 -3.17 7.46
C ARG A 73 3.70 -3.65 8.89
N GLU A 74 2.66 -4.40 9.17
CA GLU A 74 2.45 -4.97 10.50
C GLU A 74 3.58 -5.95 10.85
N VAL A 75 3.98 -6.76 9.91
CA VAL A 75 5.10 -7.68 10.09
C VAL A 75 6.37 -6.90 10.38
N ASP A 76 6.62 -5.84 9.63
CA ASP A 76 7.80 -5.00 9.81
C ASP A 76 7.84 -4.36 11.21
N VAL A 77 6.69 -3.89 11.68
CA VAL A 77 6.58 -3.31 13.03
C VAL A 77 6.89 -4.34 14.09
N LEU A 78 6.30 -5.53 13.96
CA LEU A 78 6.55 -6.62 14.92
C LEU A 78 8.01 -7.03 14.91
N GLN A 79 8.61 -7.08 13.73
CA GLN A 79 10.03 -7.41 13.58
C GLN A 79 10.90 -6.37 14.26
N ALA A 80 10.59 -5.10 14.08
CA ALA A 80 11.33 -4.01 14.70
C ALA A 80 11.25 -4.08 16.22
N ILE A 81 10.07 -4.39 16.75
CA ILE A 81 9.89 -4.55 18.19
C ILE A 81 10.72 -5.71 18.70
N ALA A 82 10.68 -6.84 18.01
CA ALA A 82 11.45 -8.03 18.41
C ALA A 82 12.95 -7.74 18.41
N ASP A 83 13.42 -6.99 17.42
CA ASP A 83 14.84 -6.70 17.29
C ASP A 83 15.34 -5.68 18.31
N SER A 84 14.48 -4.76 18.73
CA SER A 84 14.88 -3.68 19.62
C SER A 84 14.69 -4.00 21.10
N GLU A 85 13.97 -5.04 21.42
CA GLU A 85 13.58 -5.35 22.78
C GLU A 85 14.57 -6.20 23.53
N ASP A 86 14.75 -5.87 24.81
CA ASP A 86 15.48 -6.73 25.72
C ASP A 86 14.60 -7.89 26.18
N THR A 87 13.27 -7.71 26.09
CA THR A 87 12.32 -8.72 26.48
C THR A 87 11.20 -8.84 25.46
N PRO A 88 11.51 -9.19 24.19
CA PRO A 88 10.50 -9.30 23.14
C PRO A 88 9.45 -10.37 23.45
N TYR A 89 9.83 -11.37 24.19
CA TYR A 89 8.94 -12.42 24.59
C TYR A 89 7.77 -11.91 25.41
N GLN A 90 8.04 -11.01 26.34
CA GLN A 90 7.00 -10.39 27.15
C GLN A 90 6.01 -9.58 26.31
N ASN A 91 6.54 -8.86 25.34
CA ASN A 91 5.70 -8.06 24.45
C ASN A 91 4.76 -8.93 23.64
N LEU A 92 5.26 -10.05 23.16
CA LEU A 92 4.44 -10.99 22.41
C LEU A 92 3.38 -11.62 23.32
N HIS A 93 3.75 -11.91 24.54
CA HIS A 93 2.81 -12.49 25.49
C HIS A 93 1.65 -11.54 25.79
N VAL A 94 1.98 -10.28 26.01
CA VAL A 94 0.97 -9.26 26.27
C VAL A 94 0.04 -9.11 25.09
N ALA A 95 0.58 -9.10 23.87
CA ALA A 95 -0.23 -8.98 22.67
C ALA A 95 -1.20 -10.15 22.54
N VAL A 96 -0.74 -11.35 22.82
CA VAL A 96 -1.58 -12.55 22.77
C VAL A 96 -2.67 -12.49 23.84
N ALA A 97 -2.32 -12.05 25.03
CA ALA A 97 -3.28 -11.94 26.13
C ALA A 97 -4.36 -10.92 25.84
N THR A 98 -4.02 -9.87 25.14
CA THR A 98 -4.97 -8.83 24.77
C THR A 98 -5.96 -9.34 23.72
N PHE A 99 -5.51 -10.26 22.93
CA PHE A 99 -6.33 -10.85 21.89
C PHE A 99 -7.41 -11.73 22.47
#